data_08ef5a4c63c0d9a170210faba47e6c49
#
_entry.id   08ef5a4c63c0d9a170210faba47e6c49
#
_cell.length_a   1.000
_cell.length_b   1.000
_cell.length_c   1.000
_cell.angle_alpha   90.00
_cell.angle_beta   90.00
_cell.angle_gamma   90.00
#
_symmetry.space_group_name_H-M   'P 1'
#
loop_
_entity.id
_entity.type
_entity.pdbx_description
1 polymer ?
#
loop_
_entity_poly.entity_id
_entity_poly.type
_entity_poly.pdbx_seq_one_letter_code
_entity_poly.pdbx_strand_id
1 'polypeptide(L)'
;MTVPLGDDAAVVEWAGAEVVVAADAIAEGTHFLSGDEPHLVGRKALAVNLSDLAAMGAEPVLAVATATLPRGFNLSQAQAMTEGMRQLGHEHGCPIVGGDTTTHDGGVVLSVTAIGRLMGAAPVRRTGAEPGYVVMVTGAIGGSRKGTHLSFEPRLREARCLVDATSRLSMIDVSDGLLLDLTRITPGCGFRLHAERIPLSENADDLDAALSEGEDFELLMAMHPDDAPRVLAEWSLDTPLSEIGEVTESGHVLIEGGVERPVAPRGFRHE
;
A
#
# COMPACT_ATOMS: atom_id res chain seq x y z
N MET A 1 21.77 -2.68 -8.67
CA MET A 1 20.58 -2.67 -7.82
C MET A 1 20.60 -1.36 -7.05
N THR A 2 19.65 -0.50 -7.29
CA THR A 2 19.60 0.85 -6.72
C THR A 2 18.87 0.86 -5.36
N VAL A 3 17.79 0.09 -5.24
CA VAL A 3 17.08 -0.17 -3.97
C VAL A 3 16.99 -1.68 -3.77
N PRO A 4 17.63 -2.23 -2.71
CA PRO A 4 17.59 -3.66 -2.39
C PRO A 4 16.31 -4.03 -1.63
N LEU A 5 16.21 -5.27 -1.18
CA LEU A 5 15.16 -5.76 -0.28
C LEU A 5 15.04 -4.88 0.99
N GLY A 6 13.81 -4.63 1.42
CA GLY A 6 13.49 -3.85 2.63
C GLY A 6 12.70 -2.58 2.37
N ASP A 7 12.34 -2.32 1.12
CA ASP A 7 11.38 -1.30 0.69
C ASP A 7 10.13 -1.96 0.10
N ASP A 8 9.11 -1.20 -0.34
CA ASP A 8 7.87 -1.75 -0.92
C ASP A 8 8.17 -2.52 -2.21
N ALA A 9 9.15 -2.05 -2.99
CA ALA A 9 9.62 -2.76 -4.15
C ALA A 9 11.14 -2.63 -4.33
N ALA A 10 11.73 -3.51 -5.12
CA ALA A 10 13.13 -3.39 -5.52
C ALA A 10 13.26 -2.45 -6.73
N VAL A 11 14.37 -1.69 -6.77
CA VAL A 11 14.74 -0.93 -7.95
C VAL A 11 16.02 -1.51 -8.52
N VAL A 12 15.98 -1.91 -9.80
CA VAL A 12 17.10 -2.52 -10.50
C VAL A 12 17.43 -1.73 -11.77
N GLU A 13 18.71 -1.60 -12.06
CA GLU A 13 19.14 -1.08 -13.36
C GLU A 13 19.04 -2.19 -14.40
N TRP A 14 18.27 -1.96 -15.46
CA TRP A 14 18.12 -2.87 -16.58
C TRP A 14 18.21 -2.11 -17.90
N ALA A 15 19.15 -2.51 -18.74
CA ALA A 15 19.35 -1.93 -20.09
C ALA A 15 19.48 -0.39 -20.09
N GLY A 16 20.07 0.19 -19.04
CA GLY A 16 20.27 1.63 -18.91
C GLY A 16 19.08 2.41 -18.39
N ALA A 17 18.06 1.73 -17.87
CA ALA A 17 16.90 2.33 -17.20
C ALA A 17 16.72 1.73 -15.81
N GLU A 18 16.16 2.49 -14.87
CA GLU A 18 15.73 1.98 -13.59
C GLU A 18 14.33 1.38 -13.71
N VAL A 19 14.22 0.14 -13.27
CA VAL A 19 12.98 -0.67 -13.28
C VAL A 19 12.59 -1.00 -11.86
N VAL A 20 11.35 -0.75 -11.51
CA VAL A 20 10.76 -1.07 -10.19
C VAL A 20 10.08 -2.43 -10.29
N VAL A 21 10.33 -3.31 -9.34
CA VAL A 21 9.80 -4.68 -9.32
C VAL A 21 9.17 -4.95 -7.97
N ALA A 22 7.84 -5.05 -7.94
CA ALA A 22 7.04 -5.49 -6.80
C ALA A 22 6.60 -6.95 -7.01
N ALA A 23 6.55 -7.74 -5.94
CA ALA A 23 6.11 -9.13 -6.02
C ALA A 23 5.42 -9.57 -4.73
N ASP A 24 4.11 -9.71 -4.81
CA ASP A 24 3.27 -10.16 -3.71
C ASP A 24 2.48 -11.40 -4.03
N ALA A 25 2.11 -12.12 -2.97
CA ALA A 25 1.22 -13.26 -3.04
C ALA A 25 0.05 -13.10 -2.07
N ILE A 26 -1.15 -13.39 -2.55
CA ILE A 26 -2.35 -13.50 -1.70
C ILE A 26 -2.76 -14.96 -1.57
N ALA A 27 -3.11 -15.37 -0.36
CA ALA A 27 -3.48 -16.75 -0.02
C ALA A 27 -4.87 -16.83 0.61
N GLU A 28 -5.63 -17.85 0.21
CA GLU A 28 -6.93 -18.17 0.81
C GLU A 28 -6.79 -18.45 2.30
N GLY A 29 -7.71 -17.90 3.09
CA GLY A 29 -7.71 -18.00 4.55
C GLY A 29 -6.89 -16.92 5.26
N THR A 30 -6.01 -16.20 4.53
CA THR A 30 -5.22 -15.08 5.07
C THR A 30 -5.68 -13.75 4.49
N HIS A 31 -5.67 -13.62 3.17
CA HIS A 31 -5.92 -12.37 2.46
C HIS A 31 -7.32 -12.30 1.82
N PHE A 32 -7.98 -13.44 1.70
CA PHE A 32 -9.36 -13.58 1.24
C PHE A 32 -9.93 -14.92 1.70
N LEU A 33 -11.24 -15.07 1.63
CA LEU A 33 -11.95 -16.29 2.06
C LEU A 33 -12.45 -17.07 0.84
N SER A 34 -12.69 -18.38 1.01
CA SER A 34 -13.21 -19.25 -0.07
C SER A 34 -14.57 -18.85 -0.63
N GLY A 35 -15.32 -18.02 0.10
CA GLY A 35 -16.62 -17.50 -0.29
C GLY A 35 -16.58 -16.15 -0.99
N ASP A 36 -15.41 -15.52 -1.05
CA ASP A 36 -15.25 -14.22 -1.69
C ASP A 36 -15.43 -14.32 -3.21
N GLU A 37 -15.87 -13.23 -3.81
CA GLU A 37 -16.14 -13.16 -5.23
C GLU A 37 -14.84 -13.32 -6.04
N PRO A 38 -14.72 -14.36 -6.90
CA PRO A 38 -13.45 -14.70 -7.55
C PRO A 38 -12.87 -13.56 -8.40
N HIS A 39 -13.72 -12.77 -9.05
CA HIS A 39 -13.28 -11.61 -9.83
C HIS A 39 -12.58 -10.57 -8.92
N LEU A 40 -13.12 -10.29 -7.74
CA LEU A 40 -12.51 -9.36 -6.79
C LEU A 40 -11.22 -9.93 -6.18
N VAL A 41 -11.16 -11.24 -5.93
CA VAL A 41 -9.92 -11.90 -5.48
C VAL A 41 -8.81 -11.73 -6.54
N GLY A 42 -9.13 -11.95 -7.80
CA GLY A 42 -8.19 -11.70 -8.89
C GLY A 42 -7.77 -10.23 -8.98
N ARG A 43 -8.73 -9.31 -8.88
CA ARG A 43 -8.48 -7.87 -8.84
C ARG A 43 -7.48 -7.51 -7.73
N LYS A 44 -7.73 -7.99 -6.50
CA LYS A 44 -6.84 -7.77 -5.34
C LYS A 44 -5.42 -8.26 -5.60
N ALA A 45 -5.25 -9.43 -6.21
CA ALA A 45 -3.91 -9.99 -6.46
C ALA A 45 -3.01 -9.06 -7.28
N LEU A 46 -3.57 -8.30 -8.23
CA LEU A 46 -2.84 -7.26 -8.94
C LEU A 46 -2.77 -5.97 -8.13
N ALA A 47 -3.87 -5.57 -7.50
CA ALA A 47 -3.99 -4.28 -6.82
C ALA A 47 -2.95 -4.07 -5.72
N VAL A 48 -2.61 -5.11 -4.93
CA VAL A 48 -1.58 -5.03 -3.88
C VAL A 48 -0.21 -4.67 -4.47
N ASN A 49 0.17 -5.27 -5.59
CA ASN A 49 1.41 -4.93 -6.30
C ASN A 49 1.41 -3.53 -6.92
N LEU A 50 0.24 -3.06 -7.38
CA LEU A 50 0.10 -1.67 -7.86
C LEU A 50 0.21 -0.67 -6.70
N SER A 51 -0.21 -1.06 -5.49
CA SER A 51 -0.03 -0.28 -4.26
C SER A 51 1.45 -0.11 -3.92
N ASP A 52 2.24 -1.18 -3.98
CA ASP A 52 3.69 -1.12 -3.80
C ASP A 52 4.37 -0.21 -4.83
N LEU A 53 3.98 -0.32 -6.11
CA LEU A 53 4.50 0.57 -7.15
C LEU A 53 4.15 2.03 -6.85
N ALA A 54 2.93 2.31 -6.38
CA ALA A 54 2.52 3.65 -5.97
C ALA A 54 3.38 4.16 -4.81
N ALA A 55 3.59 3.33 -3.76
CA ALA A 55 4.42 3.66 -2.61
C ALA A 55 5.86 4.01 -2.99
N MET A 56 6.40 3.37 -4.03
CA MET A 56 7.74 3.65 -4.58
C MET A 56 7.78 4.83 -5.56
N GLY A 57 6.65 5.52 -5.81
CA GLY A 57 6.57 6.57 -6.81
C GLY A 57 6.80 6.06 -8.23
N ALA A 58 6.26 4.88 -8.55
CA ALA A 58 6.40 4.24 -9.84
C ALA A 58 5.05 4.06 -10.54
N GLU A 59 5.04 4.21 -11.86
CA GLU A 59 3.89 3.87 -12.69
C GLU A 59 4.04 2.44 -13.24
N PRO A 60 2.96 1.64 -13.27
CA PRO A 60 3.02 0.28 -13.76
C PRO A 60 3.28 0.22 -15.27
N VAL A 61 3.89 -0.87 -15.72
CA VAL A 61 4.19 -1.12 -17.15
C VAL A 61 3.60 -2.45 -17.60
N LEU A 62 3.80 -3.51 -16.83
CA LEU A 62 3.27 -4.84 -17.08
C LEU A 62 3.32 -5.69 -15.81
N ALA A 63 2.60 -6.82 -15.82
CA ALA A 63 2.72 -7.82 -14.76
C ALA A 63 2.73 -9.24 -15.32
N VAL A 64 3.26 -10.18 -14.51
CA VAL A 64 3.11 -11.62 -14.69
C VAL A 64 2.42 -12.20 -13.47
N ALA A 65 1.56 -13.21 -13.65
CA ALA A 65 0.77 -13.78 -12.58
C ALA A 65 0.91 -15.30 -12.54
N THR A 66 1.10 -15.87 -11.35
CA THR A 66 1.05 -17.31 -11.14
C THR A 66 -0.10 -17.68 -10.23
N ALA A 67 -0.79 -18.77 -10.55
CA ALA A 67 -1.88 -19.29 -9.76
C ALA A 67 -1.58 -20.71 -9.31
N THR A 68 -1.68 -20.95 -8.01
CA THR A 68 -1.63 -22.32 -7.43
C THR A 68 -3.03 -22.64 -6.92
N LEU A 69 -3.70 -23.59 -7.56
CA LEU A 69 -5.11 -23.87 -7.35
C LEU A 69 -5.32 -25.25 -6.70
N PRO A 70 -6.38 -25.45 -5.92
CA PRO A 70 -6.78 -26.77 -5.45
C PRO A 70 -7.01 -27.75 -6.61
N ARG A 71 -6.74 -29.05 -6.40
CA ARG A 71 -7.10 -30.05 -7.41
C ARG A 71 -8.60 -30.07 -7.66
N GLY A 72 -9.00 -30.00 -8.93
CA GLY A 72 -10.42 -29.94 -9.32
C GLY A 72 -11.08 -28.57 -9.10
N PHE A 73 -10.29 -27.51 -8.95
CA PHE A 73 -10.79 -26.15 -8.82
C PHE A 73 -11.70 -25.77 -10.02
N ASN A 74 -12.73 -25.03 -9.74
CA ASN A 74 -13.72 -24.65 -10.75
C ASN A 74 -13.12 -23.72 -11.80
N LEU A 75 -13.16 -24.15 -13.08
CA LEU A 75 -12.61 -23.37 -14.20
C LEU A 75 -13.25 -21.97 -14.34
N SER A 76 -14.56 -21.85 -14.09
CA SER A 76 -15.21 -20.53 -14.19
C SER A 76 -14.75 -19.57 -13.11
N GLN A 77 -14.43 -20.05 -11.92
CA GLN A 77 -13.84 -19.23 -10.86
C GLN A 77 -12.40 -18.80 -11.20
N ALA A 78 -11.59 -19.71 -11.74
CA ALA A 78 -10.24 -19.38 -12.21
C ALA A 78 -10.27 -18.32 -13.34
N GLN A 79 -11.23 -18.46 -14.27
CA GLN A 79 -11.45 -17.48 -15.34
C GLN A 79 -11.88 -16.12 -14.76
N ALA A 80 -12.78 -16.09 -13.78
CA ALA A 80 -13.22 -14.86 -13.12
C ALA A 80 -12.06 -14.15 -12.39
N MET A 81 -11.19 -14.89 -11.68
CA MET A 81 -9.97 -14.33 -11.07
C MET A 81 -9.05 -13.72 -12.13
N THR A 82 -8.82 -14.44 -13.23
CA THR A 82 -7.99 -13.92 -14.34
C THR A 82 -8.59 -12.65 -14.96
N GLU A 83 -9.91 -12.61 -15.12
CA GLU A 83 -10.60 -11.44 -15.66
C GLU A 83 -10.51 -10.24 -14.71
N GLY A 84 -10.64 -10.44 -13.40
CA GLY A 84 -10.45 -9.36 -12.41
C GLY A 84 -9.05 -8.73 -12.49
N MET A 85 -7.99 -9.54 -12.56
CA MET A 85 -6.64 -9.05 -12.80
C MET A 85 -6.51 -8.31 -14.13
N ARG A 86 -7.07 -8.86 -15.20
CA ARG A 86 -6.97 -8.31 -16.55
C ARG A 86 -7.68 -6.97 -16.68
N GLN A 87 -8.85 -6.84 -16.06
CA GLN A 87 -9.63 -5.60 -16.07
C GLN A 87 -8.87 -4.49 -15.33
N LEU A 88 -8.44 -4.74 -14.10
CA LEU A 88 -7.66 -3.77 -13.35
C LEU A 88 -6.37 -3.40 -14.08
N GLY A 89 -5.68 -4.39 -14.65
CA GLY A 89 -4.48 -4.15 -15.44
C GLY A 89 -4.71 -3.26 -16.67
N HIS A 90 -5.86 -3.40 -17.30
CA HIS A 90 -6.26 -2.51 -18.40
C HIS A 90 -6.54 -1.08 -17.91
N GLU A 91 -7.24 -0.93 -16.78
CA GLU A 91 -7.57 0.37 -16.18
C GLU A 91 -6.32 1.18 -15.80
N HIS A 92 -5.27 0.49 -15.34
CA HIS A 92 -4.01 1.11 -14.91
C HIS A 92 -2.84 0.98 -15.90
N GLY A 93 -3.08 0.54 -17.12
CA GLY A 93 -2.00 0.37 -18.09
C GLY A 93 -0.95 -0.69 -17.72
N CYS A 94 -1.33 -1.68 -16.93
CA CYS A 94 -0.51 -2.79 -16.45
C CYS A 94 -1.02 -4.15 -16.99
N PRO A 95 -0.84 -4.45 -18.28
CA PRO A 95 -1.33 -5.71 -18.84
C PRO A 95 -0.65 -6.91 -18.19
N ILE A 96 -1.43 -7.98 -17.93
CA ILE A 96 -0.87 -9.28 -17.57
C ILE A 96 -0.33 -9.94 -18.83
N VAL A 97 0.98 -10.06 -18.96
CA VAL A 97 1.65 -10.51 -20.19
C VAL A 97 2.04 -11.98 -20.17
N GLY A 98 1.91 -12.65 -19.04
CA GLY A 98 2.26 -14.07 -18.90
C GLY A 98 2.07 -14.56 -17.47
N GLY A 99 2.45 -15.82 -17.28
CA GLY A 99 2.37 -16.47 -15.97
C GLY A 99 2.30 -17.97 -16.07
N ASP A 100 1.91 -18.62 -14.99
CA ASP A 100 1.76 -20.07 -14.91
C ASP A 100 0.55 -20.46 -14.04
N THR A 101 0.04 -21.67 -14.22
CA THR A 101 -1.00 -22.24 -13.38
C THR A 101 -0.63 -23.66 -12.99
N THR A 102 -0.57 -23.92 -11.70
CA THR A 102 -0.32 -25.26 -11.16
C THR A 102 -1.42 -25.68 -10.18
N THR A 103 -1.44 -26.94 -9.81
CA THR A 103 -2.41 -27.47 -8.84
C THR A 103 -1.71 -28.17 -7.67
N HIS A 104 -2.31 -28.05 -6.47
CA HIS A 104 -1.82 -28.68 -5.26
C HIS A 104 -2.97 -29.12 -4.33
N ASP A 105 -2.61 -29.69 -3.17
CA ASP A 105 -3.57 -30.11 -2.14
C ASP A 105 -3.64 -29.01 -1.05
N GLY A 106 -4.18 -27.85 -1.38
CA GLY A 106 -4.29 -26.70 -0.46
C GLY A 106 -5.27 -25.66 -1.00
N GLY A 107 -5.36 -24.50 -0.36
CA GLY A 107 -6.18 -23.37 -0.79
C GLY A 107 -5.61 -22.65 -2.03
N VAL A 108 -6.34 -21.69 -2.53
CA VAL A 108 -5.89 -20.86 -3.66
C VAL A 108 -4.77 -19.94 -3.22
N VAL A 109 -3.71 -19.86 -4.03
CA VAL A 109 -2.65 -18.84 -3.90
C VAL A 109 -2.47 -18.17 -5.26
N LEU A 110 -2.53 -16.84 -5.27
CA LEU A 110 -2.23 -16.02 -6.43
C LEU A 110 -0.97 -15.20 -6.12
N SER A 111 0.05 -15.28 -6.98
CA SER A 111 1.22 -14.43 -6.87
C SER A 111 1.39 -13.62 -8.14
N VAL A 112 1.56 -12.31 -7.98
CA VAL A 112 1.76 -11.38 -9.08
C VAL A 112 3.12 -10.72 -8.91
N THR A 113 3.80 -10.51 -10.01
CA THR A 113 4.98 -9.64 -10.07
C THR A 113 4.66 -8.52 -11.03
N ALA A 114 4.61 -7.29 -10.51
CA ALA A 114 4.40 -6.08 -11.30
C ALA A 114 5.72 -5.38 -11.58
N ILE A 115 5.87 -4.89 -12.80
CA ILE A 115 7.02 -4.12 -13.24
C ILE A 115 6.56 -2.69 -13.52
N GLY A 116 7.28 -1.73 -12.93
CA GLY A 116 7.02 -0.31 -13.07
C GLY A 116 8.24 0.47 -13.51
N ARG A 117 8.04 1.72 -13.84
CA ARG A 117 9.07 2.72 -14.08
C ARG A 117 8.89 3.90 -13.13
N LEU A 118 9.97 4.53 -12.73
CA LEU A 118 9.90 5.69 -11.85
C LEU A 118 9.09 6.83 -12.46
N MET A 119 8.29 7.47 -11.64
CA MET A 119 7.55 8.68 -12.00
C MET A 119 8.43 9.92 -11.92
N GLY A 120 9.36 9.96 -10.96
CA GLY A 120 10.30 11.05 -10.70
C GLY A 120 11.73 10.70 -11.08
N ALA A 121 12.68 11.55 -10.67
CA ALA A 121 14.11 11.36 -10.92
C ALA A 121 14.76 10.30 -10.02
N ALA A 122 14.08 9.91 -8.95
CA ALA A 122 14.52 8.88 -7.98
C ALA A 122 13.31 8.15 -7.40
N PRO A 123 13.49 6.92 -6.90
CA PRO A 123 12.42 6.23 -6.18
C PRO A 123 12.07 6.93 -4.87
N VAL A 124 10.80 6.97 -4.54
CA VAL A 124 10.37 7.28 -3.18
C VAL A 124 10.70 6.08 -2.31
N ARG A 125 11.17 6.31 -1.10
CA ARG A 125 11.62 5.25 -0.21
C ARG A 125 10.89 5.30 1.13
N ARG A 126 10.84 4.16 1.81
CA ARG A 126 10.41 4.09 3.22
C ARG A 126 11.33 4.90 4.13
N THR A 127 12.62 4.97 3.81
CA THR A 127 13.63 5.64 4.64
C THR A 127 13.90 7.06 4.18
N GLY A 128 14.25 7.94 5.14
CA GLY A 128 14.61 9.34 4.86
C GLY A 128 13.79 10.35 5.63
N ALA A 129 12.75 9.90 6.35
CA ALA A 129 12.04 10.78 7.28
C ALA A 129 12.93 11.19 8.45
N GLU A 130 12.86 12.46 8.81
CA GLU A 130 13.61 13.08 9.90
C GLU A 130 12.64 13.69 10.93
N PRO A 131 13.06 13.87 12.21
CA PRO A 131 12.25 14.57 13.19
C PRO A 131 11.79 15.95 12.66
N GLY A 132 10.50 16.26 12.86
CA GLY A 132 9.85 17.45 12.32
C GLY A 132 9.15 17.24 10.97
N TYR A 133 9.31 16.08 10.31
CA TYR A 133 8.52 15.75 9.12
C TYR A 133 7.05 15.58 9.50
N VAL A 134 6.16 16.05 8.64
CA VAL A 134 4.71 15.95 8.80
C VAL A 134 4.24 14.57 8.35
N VAL A 135 3.51 13.87 9.20
CA VAL A 135 2.90 12.57 8.87
C VAL A 135 1.54 12.78 8.25
N MET A 136 1.34 12.20 7.08
CA MET A 136 0.11 12.36 6.30
C MET A 136 -0.35 11.00 5.76
N VAL A 137 -1.66 10.88 5.50
CA VAL A 137 -2.26 9.68 4.90
C VAL A 137 -3.31 10.06 3.86
N THR A 138 -3.41 9.28 2.80
CA THR A 138 -4.50 9.41 1.82
C THR A 138 -5.75 8.67 2.30
N GLY A 139 -6.92 9.05 1.76
CA GLY A 139 -8.18 8.35 1.95
C GLY A 139 -8.64 8.26 3.40
N ALA A 140 -9.23 7.12 3.75
CA ALA A 140 -9.71 6.78 5.09
C ALA A 140 -9.35 5.32 5.40
N ILE A 141 -8.99 5.04 6.65
CA ILE A 141 -8.37 3.79 7.08
C ILE A 141 -9.17 3.05 8.15
N GLY A 142 -8.92 1.75 8.26
CA GLY A 142 -9.53 0.84 9.21
C GLY A 142 -10.80 0.15 8.70
N GLY A 143 -11.01 -1.09 9.12
CA GLY A 143 -12.19 -1.89 8.78
C GLY A 143 -12.26 -2.36 7.32
N SER A 144 -11.16 -2.32 6.58
CA SER A 144 -11.13 -2.66 5.14
C SER A 144 -11.61 -4.09 4.87
N ARG A 145 -11.37 -5.05 5.76
CA ARG A 145 -11.88 -6.42 5.66
C ARG A 145 -13.41 -6.54 5.70
N LYS A 146 -14.12 -5.51 6.13
CA LYS A 146 -15.59 -5.48 6.14
C LYS A 146 -16.19 -4.90 4.85
N GLY A 147 -15.38 -4.25 4.01
CA GLY A 147 -15.89 -3.56 2.83
C GLY A 147 -14.96 -3.50 1.64
N THR A 148 -13.77 -3.00 1.79
CA THR A 148 -12.95 -2.50 0.67
C THR A 148 -11.72 -3.32 0.33
N HIS A 149 -11.25 -4.23 1.18
CA HIS A 149 -9.98 -4.93 0.99
C HIS A 149 -9.84 -5.74 -0.32
N LEU A 150 -10.95 -6.13 -0.95
CA LEU A 150 -10.93 -6.79 -2.27
C LEU A 150 -11.09 -5.82 -3.43
N SER A 151 -11.61 -4.61 -3.17
CA SER A 151 -12.03 -3.67 -4.19
C SER A 151 -11.38 -2.29 -4.09
N PHE A 152 -10.39 -2.12 -3.20
CA PHE A 152 -9.69 -0.85 -3.06
C PHE A 152 -9.06 -0.37 -4.38
N GLU A 153 -8.89 0.93 -4.50
CA GLU A 153 -8.26 1.55 -5.66
C GLU A 153 -6.79 1.86 -5.35
N PRO A 154 -5.81 1.30 -6.10
CA PRO A 154 -4.40 1.61 -5.91
C PRO A 154 -4.11 3.11 -6.11
N ARG A 155 -3.42 3.75 -5.19
CA ARG A 155 -3.21 5.19 -5.12
C ARG A 155 -2.14 5.72 -6.08
N LEU A 156 -2.16 5.25 -7.34
CA LEU A 156 -1.20 5.63 -8.38
C LEU A 156 -1.30 7.10 -8.80
N ARG A 157 -2.52 7.66 -8.83
CA ARG A 157 -2.74 9.08 -9.18
C ARG A 157 -2.26 9.99 -8.05
N GLU A 158 -2.52 9.59 -6.81
CA GLU A 158 -2.08 10.26 -5.60
C GLU A 158 -0.54 10.26 -5.52
N ALA A 159 0.08 9.10 -5.75
CA ALA A 159 1.53 8.97 -5.82
C ALA A 159 2.14 9.90 -6.87
N ARG A 160 1.56 9.97 -8.07
CA ARG A 160 2.00 10.90 -9.13
C ARG A 160 1.96 12.35 -8.65
N CYS A 161 0.85 12.79 -8.05
CA CYS A 161 0.74 14.16 -7.52
C CYS A 161 1.79 14.45 -6.45
N LEU A 162 2.06 13.49 -5.54
CA LEU A 162 3.06 13.62 -4.48
C LEU A 162 4.48 13.73 -5.05
N VAL A 163 4.85 12.86 -5.99
CA VAL A 163 6.17 12.86 -6.64
C VAL A 163 6.42 14.12 -7.45
N ASP A 164 5.40 14.63 -8.14
CA ASP A 164 5.50 15.88 -8.90
C ASP A 164 5.60 17.12 -7.96
N ALA A 165 5.05 17.00 -6.75
CA ALA A 165 5.05 18.08 -5.78
C ALA A 165 6.36 18.20 -4.99
N THR A 166 6.99 17.10 -4.59
CA THR A 166 8.21 17.14 -3.77
C THR A 166 9.05 15.87 -3.91
N SER A 167 10.36 16.01 -3.73
CA SER A 167 11.28 14.89 -3.57
C SER A 167 11.68 14.65 -2.09
N ARG A 168 11.14 15.45 -1.15
CA ARG A 168 11.46 15.39 0.29
C ARG A 168 10.35 14.67 1.04
N LEU A 169 10.12 13.40 0.69
CA LEU A 169 9.15 12.55 1.38
C LEU A 169 9.66 11.12 1.48
N SER A 170 9.23 10.44 2.53
CA SER A 170 9.25 8.98 2.67
C SER A 170 7.82 8.47 2.59
N MET A 171 7.61 7.32 1.97
CA MET A 171 6.27 6.80 1.71
C MET A 171 6.24 5.28 1.81
N ILE A 172 5.09 4.74 2.17
CA ILE A 172 4.72 3.32 2.24
C ILE A 172 3.21 3.23 2.00
N ASP A 173 2.69 2.09 1.61
CA ASP A 173 1.26 1.83 1.71
C ASP A 173 0.88 1.25 3.09
N VAL A 174 -0.38 1.40 3.50
CA VAL A 174 -0.91 0.84 4.75
C VAL A 174 -1.43 -0.56 4.49
N SER A 175 -0.55 -1.54 4.57
CA SER A 175 -0.84 -2.96 4.36
C SER A 175 -0.94 -3.76 5.66
N ASP A 176 -0.15 -3.43 6.68
CA ASP A 176 -0.10 -4.13 7.97
C ASP A 176 -0.77 -3.33 9.12
N GLY A 177 -1.14 -2.10 8.86
CA GLY A 177 -1.79 -1.19 9.79
C GLY A 177 -0.96 0.04 10.10
N LEU A 178 -1.65 1.18 10.29
CA LEU A 178 -1.05 2.51 10.39
C LEU A 178 0.15 2.58 11.34
N LEU A 179 0.02 2.05 12.57
CA LEU A 179 1.08 2.16 13.58
C LEU A 179 2.32 1.32 13.20
N LEU A 180 2.12 0.15 12.61
CA LEU A 180 3.24 -0.71 12.23
C LEU A 180 3.96 -0.13 11.02
N ASP A 181 3.23 0.28 9.99
CA ASP A 181 3.79 0.82 8.75
C ASP A 181 4.48 2.17 8.99
N LEU A 182 3.93 3.00 9.90
CA LEU A 182 4.57 4.24 10.29
C LEU A 182 5.98 4.03 10.89
N THR A 183 6.21 2.96 11.65
CA THR A 183 7.56 2.65 12.16
C THR A 183 8.55 2.30 11.06
N ARG A 184 8.07 1.81 9.92
CA ARG A 184 8.92 1.45 8.78
C ARG A 184 9.40 2.68 8.01
N ILE A 185 8.62 3.76 8.00
CA ILE A 185 9.04 5.02 7.38
C ILE A 185 9.77 5.96 8.36
N THR A 186 9.75 5.65 9.66
CA THR A 186 10.45 6.42 10.71
C THR A 186 11.51 5.59 11.45
N PRO A 187 12.42 4.85 10.75
CA PRO A 187 13.35 3.96 11.41
C PRO A 187 14.30 4.74 12.35
N GLY A 188 14.31 4.36 13.61
CA GLY A 188 15.14 5.03 14.64
C GLY A 188 14.57 6.32 15.19
N CYS A 189 13.43 6.79 14.68
CA CYS A 189 12.69 7.95 15.17
C CYS A 189 11.44 7.52 15.93
N GLY A 190 10.72 8.49 16.48
CA GLY A 190 9.37 8.32 17.00
C GLY A 190 8.34 9.02 16.14
N PHE A 191 7.10 9.01 16.61
CA PHE A 191 6.04 9.80 16.00
C PHE A 191 5.03 10.29 17.04
N ARG A 192 4.35 11.39 16.71
CA ARG A 192 3.22 11.92 17.46
C ARG A 192 2.03 12.02 16.53
N LEU A 193 0.94 11.31 16.83
CA LEU A 193 -0.30 11.31 16.06
C LEU A 193 -1.42 12.02 16.81
N HIS A 194 -2.33 12.65 16.09
CA HIS A 194 -3.54 13.26 16.61
C HIS A 194 -4.75 12.37 16.26
N ALA A 195 -5.36 11.75 17.27
CA ALA A 195 -6.49 10.83 17.10
C ALA A 195 -7.63 11.42 16.25
N GLU A 196 -7.95 12.69 16.51
CA GLU A 196 -9.05 13.41 15.85
C GLU A 196 -8.78 13.78 14.38
N ARG A 197 -7.52 13.63 13.93
CA ARG A 197 -7.11 13.91 12.55
C ARG A 197 -7.00 12.64 11.71
N ILE A 198 -7.02 11.47 12.33
CA ILE A 198 -6.96 10.19 11.62
C ILE A 198 -8.29 9.97 10.91
N PRO A 199 -8.30 9.87 9.57
CA PRO A 199 -9.54 9.69 8.81
C PRO A 199 -10.02 8.24 8.95
N LEU A 200 -11.11 8.04 9.70
CA LEU A 200 -11.73 6.73 9.88
C LEU A 200 -12.59 6.38 8.66
N SER A 201 -12.44 5.17 8.15
CA SER A 201 -13.34 4.65 7.12
C SER A 201 -14.73 4.37 7.72
N GLU A 202 -15.76 4.33 6.87
CA GLU A 202 -17.12 3.98 7.27
C GLU A 202 -17.23 2.56 7.86
N ASN A 203 -16.25 1.70 7.55
CA ASN A 203 -16.19 0.31 8.00
C ASN A 203 -15.38 0.13 9.29
N ALA A 204 -14.66 1.15 9.75
CA ALA A 204 -13.91 1.10 11.00
C ALA A 204 -14.86 1.06 12.19
N ASP A 205 -14.67 0.12 13.11
CA ASP A 205 -15.48 0.05 14.33
C ASP A 205 -15.13 1.20 15.29
N ASP A 206 -13.87 1.54 15.33
CA ASP A 206 -13.31 2.57 16.21
C ASP A 206 -11.93 3.03 15.72
N LEU A 207 -11.30 3.91 16.48
CA LEU A 207 -9.94 4.38 16.23
C LEU A 207 -8.92 3.24 16.27
N ASP A 208 -9.13 2.23 17.09
CA ASP A 208 -8.23 1.09 17.23
C ASP A 208 -8.13 0.27 15.94
N ALA A 209 -9.24 0.10 15.24
CA ALA A 209 -9.29 -0.52 13.92
C ALA A 209 -8.42 0.27 12.91
N ALA A 210 -8.56 1.60 12.86
CA ALA A 210 -7.75 2.45 11.98
C ALA A 210 -6.26 2.44 12.33
N LEU A 211 -5.91 2.25 13.60
CA LEU A 211 -4.52 2.24 14.06
C LEU A 211 -3.79 0.90 13.77
N SER A 212 -4.52 -0.22 13.72
CA SER A 212 -3.88 -1.54 13.78
C SER A 212 -4.41 -2.58 12.80
N GLU A 213 -5.57 -2.38 12.19
CA GLU A 213 -6.01 -3.25 11.11
C GLU A 213 -5.25 -2.90 9.82
N GLY A 214 -4.90 -3.91 9.06
CA GLY A 214 -4.20 -3.73 7.79
C GLY A 214 -5.15 -3.84 6.59
N GLU A 215 -4.55 -3.91 5.41
CA GLU A 215 -5.21 -4.05 4.12
C GLU A 215 -6.04 -2.82 3.68
N ASP A 216 -5.67 -1.63 4.17
CA ASP A 216 -6.28 -0.37 3.74
C ASP A 216 -5.73 0.11 2.39
N PHE A 217 -4.44 -0.17 2.12
CA PHE A 217 -3.74 0.19 0.88
C PHE A 217 -3.84 1.68 0.51
N GLU A 218 -3.92 2.52 1.54
CA GLU A 218 -3.75 3.96 1.42
C GLU A 218 -2.26 4.32 1.51
N LEU A 219 -1.84 5.46 0.96
CA LEU A 219 -0.46 5.91 1.08
C LEU A 219 -0.26 6.63 2.42
N LEU A 220 0.71 6.15 3.18
CA LEU A 220 1.22 6.78 4.40
C LEU A 220 2.56 7.41 4.09
N MET A 221 2.74 8.67 4.48
CA MET A 221 3.96 9.41 4.17
C MET A 221 4.44 10.29 5.31
N ALA A 222 5.74 10.53 5.34
CA ALA A 222 6.37 11.58 6.13
C ALA A 222 7.00 12.59 5.16
N MET A 223 6.55 13.84 5.20
CA MET A 223 6.91 14.90 4.26
C MET A 223 7.62 16.05 4.97
N HIS A 224 8.61 16.66 4.30
CA HIS A 224 9.30 17.83 4.84
C HIS A 224 8.32 18.96 5.19
N PRO A 225 8.44 19.62 6.36
CA PRO A 225 7.46 20.59 6.85
C PRO A 225 7.30 21.82 5.96
N ASP A 226 8.31 22.19 5.17
CA ASP A 226 8.19 23.32 4.23
C ASP A 226 7.31 22.99 3.01
N ASP A 227 7.19 21.69 2.66
CA ASP A 227 6.43 21.25 1.47
C ASP A 227 4.98 20.88 1.82
N ALA A 228 4.75 20.31 3.00
CA ALA A 228 3.45 19.80 3.40
C ALA A 228 2.30 20.84 3.30
N PRO A 229 2.43 22.08 3.77
CA PRO A 229 1.34 23.07 3.65
C PRO A 229 0.98 23.41 2.20
N ARG A 230 1.99 23.45 1.31
CA ARG A 230 1.77 23.71 -0.11
C ARG A 230 1.08 22.55 -0.77
N VAL A 231 1.55 21.31 -0.50
CA VAL A 231 0.95 20.09 -1.07
C VAL A 231 -0.50 19.96 -0.64
N LEU A 232 -0.82 20.20 0.64
CA LEU A 232 -2.20 20.20 1.14
C LEU A 232 -3.07 21.27 0.47
N ALA A 233 -2.54 22.48 0.28
CA ALA A 233 -3.29 23.58 -0.34
C ALA A 233 -3.55 23.37 -1.85
N GLU A 234 -2.64 22.67 -2.53
CA GLU A 234 -2.73 22.38 -3.97
C GLU A 234 -3.40 21.02 -4.27
N TRP A 235 -3.72 20.22 -3.23
CA TRP A 235 -4.35 18.92 -3.39
C TRP A 235 -5.75 19.04 -4.00
N SER A 236 -5.95 18.41 -5.14
CA SER A 236 -7.17 18.55 -5.95
C SER A 236 -7.81 17.22 -6.35
N LEU A 237 -7.31 16.10 -5.81
CA LEU A 237 -7.89 14.79 -6.05
C LEU A 237 -9.11 14.54 -5.14
N ASP A 238 -10.04 13.70 -5.61
CA ASP A 238 -11.21 13.30 -4.83
C ASP A 238 -10.85 12.52 -3.56
N THR A 239 -9.74 11.75 -3.61
CA THR A 239 -9.18 11.08 -2.44
C THR A 239 -8.63 12.14 -1.46
N PRO A 240 -9.12 12.20 -0.21
CA PRO A 240 -8.60 13.16 0.76
C PRO A 240 -7.13 12.90 1.08
N LEU A 241 -6.41 13.96 1.42
CA LEU A 241 -5.07 13.91 2.00
C LEU A 241 -5.13 14.56 3.38
N SER A 242 -4.81 13.80 4.42
CA SER A 242 -4.95 14.23 5.82
C SER A 242 -3.59 14.31 6.51
N GLU A 243 -3.29 15.46 7.13
CA GLU A 243 -2.20 15.58 8.10
C GLU A 243 -2.65 14.95 9.42
N ILE A 244 -1.95 13.92 9.88
CA ILE A 244 -2.32 13.15 11.08
C ILE A 244 -1.32 13.29 12.23
N GLY A 245 -0.15 13.87 12.00
CA GLY A 245 0.87 13.99 13.04
C GLY A 245 2.23 14.44 12.53
N GLU A 246 3.25 14.13 13.30
CA GLU A 246 4.65 14.48 13.02
C GLU A 246 5.62 13.38 13.43
N VAL A 247 6.78 13.36 12.80
CA VAL A 247 7.92 12.53 13.19
C VAL A 247 8.65 13.22 14.35
N THR A 248 9.02 12.45 15.38
CA THR A 248 9.72 12.94 16.58
C THR A 248 11.10 12.26 16.73
N GLU A 249 11.98 12.79 17.56
CA GLU A 249 13.30 12.18 17.82
C GLU A 249 13.17 10.76 18.39
N SER A 250 12.17 10.52 19.25
CA SER A 250 11.96 9.23 19.88
C SER A 250 10.57 9.12 20.50
N GLY A 251 10.15 7.88 20.79
CA GLY A 251 8.86 7.58 21.41
C GLY A 251 7.70 7.66 20.44
N HIS A 252 6.66 6.87 20.71
CA HIS A 252 5.45 6.86 19.91
C HIS A 252 4.29 7.32 20.78
N VAL A 253 3.62 8.38 20.37
CA VAL A 253 2.60 9.08 21.15
C VAL A 253 1.34 9.26 20.33
N LEU A 254 0.20 9.01 20.93
CA LEU A 254 -1.11 9.38 20.43
C LEU A 254 -1.70 10.48 21.32
N ILE A 255 -2.14 11.56 20.72
CA ILE A 255 -2.87 12.65 21.38
C ILE A 255 -4.35 12.42 21.15
N GLU A 256 -5.10 12.32 22.23
CA GLU A 256 -6.55 12.12 22.20
C GLU A 256 -7.21 13.07 23.22
N GLY A 257 -8.15 13.91 22.79
CA GLY A 257 -8.74 14.94 23.65
C GLY A 257 -7.72 15.90 24.28
N GLY A 258 -6.59 16.13 23.63
CA GLY A 258 -5.50 16.95 24.16
C GLY A 258 -4.59 16.25 25.19
N VAL A 259 -4.79 14.97 25.43
CA VAL A 259 -3.99 14.16 26.36
C VAL A 259 -3.01 13.27 25.57
N GLU A 260 -1.74 13.37 25.87
CA GLU A 260 -0.71 12.50 25.30
C GLU A 260 -0.67 11.15 26.01
N ARG A 261 -0.68 10.07 25.24
CA ARG A 261 -0.46 8.72 25.75
C ARG A 261 0.54 7.96 24.89
N PRO A 262 1.46 7.18 25.48
CA PRO A 262 2.31 6.27 24.72
C PRO A 262 1.47 5.26 23.95
N VAL A 263 1.89 4.95 22.71
CA VAL A 263 1.27 3.92 21.88
C VAL A 263 2.35 2.94 21.41
N ALA A 264 2.05 1.65 21.51
CA ALA A 264 2.95 0.62 21.00
C ALA A 264 2.66 0.36 19.51
N PRO A 265 3.69 0.24 18.67
CA PRO A 265 3.52 -0.21 17.28
C PRO A 265 2.87 -1.59 17.25
N ARG A 266 1.75 -1.70 16.55
CA ARG A 266 0.99 -2.94 16.38
C ARG A 266 0.32 -2.95 15.01
N GLY A 267 0.08 -4.14 14.52
CA GLY A 267 -0.47 -4.40 13.20
C GLY A 267 -0.43 -5.88 12.91
N PHE A 268 -0.75 -6.24 11.69
CA PHE A 268 -0.66 -7.62 11.24
C PHE A 268 0.80 -8.09 11.17
N ARG A 269 1.06 -9.33 11.57
CA ARG A 269 2.37 -9.97 11.46
C ARG A 269 2.18 -11.39 10.95
N HIS A 270 2.94 -11.77 9.96
CA HIS A 270 3.07 -13.16 9.56
C HIS A 270 3.82 -13.92 10.67
N GLU A 271 3.15 -14.90 11.29
CA GLU A 271 3.74 -15.75 12.32
C GLU A 271 4.64 -16.83 11.70
#